data_27ade0667c41537cb9156c374792dd2a
#
_entry.id   27ade0667c41537cb9156c374792dd2a
#
_cell.length_a   1.000
_cell.length_b   1.000
_cell.length_c   1.000
_cell.angle_alpha   90.00
_cell.angle_beta   90.00
_cell.angle_gamma   90.00
#
_symmetry.space_group_name_H-M   'P 1'
#
loop_
_entity.id
_entity.type
_entity.pdbx_description
1 polymer ?
#
loop_
_entity_poly.entity_id
_entity_poly.type
_entity_poly.pdbx_seq_one_letter_code
_entity_poly.pdbx_strand_id
1 'polypeptide(L)'
;MKDIPFVPAADLKRQFGCLGFFYRMRIPDGNVIRCRNVLEIAGQSLLHDPELHLRPPDACAVMMNPGSSRPLFSQDDGPVVEARHPDLVGHMSLVPTRPDNTQYQIMRIMQVTGWTHVRVLNLSDIREPKSPL
;
A
#
# COMPACT_ATOMS: atom_id res chain seq x y z
N MET A 1 -30.82 -8.21 1.90
CA MET A 1 -29.47 -7.68 1.67
C MET A 1 -29.28 -7.42 0.19
N LYS A 2 -28.88 -6.22 -0.15
CA LYS A 2 -28.62 -5.88 -1.55
C LYS A 2 -27.32 -6.54 -1.98
N ASP A 3 -27.33 -7.13 -3.15
CA ASP A 3 -26.10 -7.64 -3.75
C ASP A 3 -25.14 -6.46 -4.02
N ILE A 4 -23.87 -6.68 -3.71
CA ILE A 4 -22.85 -5.69 -4.03
C ILE A 4 -22.54 -5.83 -5.52
N PRO A 5 -22.78 -4.78 -6.33
CA PRO A 5 -22.50 -4.89 -7.75
C PRO A 5 -20.99 -5.08 -7.97
N PHE A 6 -20.65 -5.96 -8.91
CA PHE A 6 -19.27 -6.10 -9.34
C PHE A 6 -18.88 -4.89 -10.18
N VAL A 7 -17.83 -4.18 -9.74
CA VAL A 7 -17.27 -3.04 -10.47
C VAL A 7 -15.92 -3.43 -11.04
N PRO A 8 -15.74 -3.32 -12.37
CA PRO A 8 -14.47 -3.67 -13.00
C PRO A 8 -13.32 -2.81 -12.51
N ALA A 9 -12.10 -3.39 -12.52
CA ALA A 9 -10.89 -2.69 -12.11
C ALA A 9 -10.67 -1.37 -12.87
N ALA A 10 -11.01 -1.33 -14.15
CA ALA A 10 -10.88 -0.12 -14.95
C ALA A 10 -11.70 1.05 -14.40
N ASP A 11 -12.90 0.78 -13.88
CA ASP A 11 -13.75 1.81 -13.28
C ASP A 11 -13.24 2.21 -11.90
N LEU A 12 -12.73 1.24 -11.12
CA LEU A 12 -12.15 1.51 -9.80
C LEU A 12 -10.92 2.41 -9.91
N LYS A 13 -10.07 2.20 -10.91
CA LYS A 13 -8.88 3.04 -11.15
C LYS A 13 -9.22 4.51 -11.43
N ARG A 14 -10.41 4.79 -11.95
CA ARG A 14 -10.84 6.17 -12.19
C ARG A 14 -11.24 6.87 -10.90
N GLN A 15 -11.73 6.12 -9.93
CA GLN A 15 -12.24 6.66 -8.67
C GLN A 15 -11.21 6.68 -7.57
N PHE A 16 -10.35 5.67 -7.50
CA PHE A 16 -9.40 5.45 -6.41
C PHE A 16 -7.99 5.21 -6.96
N GLY A 17 -7.02 5.38 -6.11
CA GLY A 17 -5.64 5.01 -6.39
C GLY A 17 -4.93 4.62 -5.11
N CYS A 18 -3.70 4.15 -5.26
CA CYS A 18 -2.87 3.67 -4.17
C CYS A 18 -1.55 4.42 -4.11
N LEU A 19 -1.12 4.76 -2.90
CA LEU A 19 0.20 5.30 -2.60
C LEU A 19 0.83 4.42 -1.53
N GLY A 20 2.06 3.97 -1.75
CA GLY A 20 2.74 3.10 -0.81
C GLY A 20 4.09 3.64 -0.38
N PHE A 21 4.50 3.26 0.82
CA PHE A 21 5.84 3.52 1.30
C PHE A 21 6.68 2.26 1.10
N PHE A 22 7.57 2.30 0.11
CA PHE A 22 8.49 1.21 -0.22
C PHE A 22 9.88 1.53 0.30
N TYR A 23 10.56 0.49 0.75
CA TYR A 23 11.96 0.60 1.16
C TYR A 23 12.64 -0.76 0.98
N ARG A 24 13.97 -0.74 1.08
CA ARG A 24 14.77 -1.96 1.03
C ARG A 24 15.54 -2.06 2.35
N MET A 25 15.60 -3.23 2.93
CA MET A 25 16.28 -3.44 4.20
C MET A 25 17.52 -4.28 3.97
N ARG A 26 18.67 -3.79 4.41
CA ARG A 26 19.91 -4.56 4.40
C ARG A 26 20.02 -5.30 5.71
N ILE A 27 20.08 -6.63 5.64
CA ILE A 27 20.28 -7.49 6.80
C ILE A 27 21.76 -7.72 7.05
N PRO A 28 22.16 -8.22 8.26
CA PRO A 28 23.59 -8.34 8.62
C PRO A 28 24.45 -9.18 7.68
N ASP A 29 23.85 -10.13 6.94
CA ASP A 29 24.59 -10.95 5.97
C ASP A 29 24.89 -10.20 4.66
N GLY A 30 24.41 -8.95 4.51
CA GLY A 30 24.60 -8.14 3.32
C GLY A 30 23.46 -8.20 2.31
N ASN A 31 22.54 -9.14 2.44
CA ASN A 31 21.38 -9.23 1.55
C ASN A 31 20.46 -8.05 1.74
N VAL A 32 19.77 -7.68 0.66
CA VAL A 32 18.80 -6.58 0.64
C VAL A 32 17.42 -7.17 0.38
N ILE A 33 16.47 -6.86 1.27
CA ILE A 33 15.11 -7.36 1.21
C ILE A 33 14.19 -6.21 0.83
N ARG A 34 13.29 -6.43 -0.14
CA ARG A 34 12.29 -5.46 -0.54
C ARG A 34 11.14 -5.44 0.46
N CYS A 35 10.74 -4.24 0.85
CA CYS A 35 9.70 -4.04 1.86
C CYS A 35 8.70 -2.98 1.42
N ARG A 36 7.48 -3.09 1.95
CA ARG A 36 6.48 -2.02 1.92
C ARG A 36 5.86 -1.90 3.31
N ASN A 37 5.89 -0.70 3.84
CA ASN A 37 5.27 -0.41 5.13
C ASN A 37 3.77 -0.14 4.93
N VAL A 38 3.37 1.11 4.84
CA VAL A 38 1.98 1.51 4.73
C VAL A 38 1.55 1.62 3.27
N LEU A 39 0.28 1.32 3.01
CA LEU A 39 -0.36 1.64 1.73
C LEU A 39 -1.60 2.48 2.01
N GLU A 40 -1.73 3.60 1.31
CA GLU A 40 -2.92 4.43 1.34
C GLU A 40 -3.76 4.17 0.11
N ILE A 41 -5.03 3.84 0.30
CA ILE A 41 -6.01 3.72 -0.79
C ILE A 41 -6.98 4.88 -0.61
N ALA A 42 -7.09 5.73 -1.62
CA ALA A 42 -7.90 6.94 -1.49
C ALA A 42 -8.55 7.33 -2.81
N GLY A 43 -9.61 8.14 -2.71
CA GLY A 43 -10.20 8.78 -3.86
C GLY A 43 -9.18 9.64 -4.60
N GLN A 44 -9.36 9.78 -5.91
CA GLN A 44 -8.39 10.48 -6.76
C GLN A 44 -8.08 11.89 -6.27
N SER A 45 -9.07 12.59 -5.74
CA SER A 45 -8.88 13.94 -5.21
C SER A 45 -7.96 13.99 -3.99
N LEU A 46 -7.91 12.93 -3.19
CA LEU A 46 -7.08 12.87 -1.99
C LEU A 46 -5.66 12.42 -2.26
N LEU A 47 -5.40 11.76 -3.38
CA LEU A 47 -4.06 11.24 -3.71
C LEU A 47 -3.03 12.36 -3.88
N HIS A 48 -3.46 13.58 -4.15
CA HIS A 48 -2.56 14.73 -4.31
C HIS A 48 -2.31 15.48 -3.01
N ASP A 49 -2.94 15.06 -1.91
CA ASP A 49 -2.71 15.68 -0.60
C ASP A 49 -1.37 15.22 -0.03
N PRO A 50 -0.40 16.12 0.17
CA PRO A 50 0.91 15.73 0.68
C PRO A 50 0.87 15.25 2.13
N GLU A 51 -0.23 15.51 2.84
CA GLU A 51 -0.42 15.10 4.23
C GLU A 51 -1.37 13.91 4.38
N LEU A 52 -1.62 13.16 3.29
CA LEU A 52 -2.55 12.03 3.32
C LEU A 52 -2.18 11.02 4.42
N HIS A 53 -0.90 10.74 4.61
CA HIS A 53 -0.41 9.81 5.62
C HIS A 53 -0.62 10.30 7.06
N LEU A 54 -0.90 11.58 7.25
CA LEU A 54 -1.19 12.18 8.56
C LEU A 54 -2.69 12.25 8.85
N ARG A 55 -3.53 12.09 7.85
CA ARG A 55 -4.97 12.11 8.03
C ARG A 55 -5.45 10.80 8.63
N PRO A 56 -6.44 10.84 9.55
CA PRO A 56 -7.09 9.61 9.97
C PRO A 56 -7.87 9.02 8.81
N PRO A 57 -7.65 7.73 8.47
CA PRO A 57 -8.43 7.08 7.42
C PRO A 57 -9.83 6.76 7.93
N ASP A 58 -10.75 6.48 6.98
CA ASP A 58 -12.08 5.99 7.34
C ASP A 58 -12.03 4.59 7.94
N ALA A 59 -11.06 3.79 7.50
CA ALA A 59 -10.85 2.44 8.00
C ALA A 59 -9.39 2.03 7.83
N CYS A 60 -8.98 1.04 8.62
CA CYS A 60 -7.67 0.38 8.48
C CYS A 60 -7.90 -1.09 8.12
N ALA A 61 -7.14 -1.56 7.15
CA ALA A 61 -7.07 -2.98 6.82
C ALA A 61 -5.71 -3.53 7.26
N VAL A 62 -5.72 -4.63 7.99
CA VAL A 62 -4.48 -5.27 8.45
C VAL A 62 -4.27 -6.55 7.65
N MET A 63 -3.14 -6.64 6.97
CA MET A 63 -2.79 -7.77 6.11
C MET A 63 -1.60 -8.51 6.70
N MET A 64 -1.36 -9.74 6.23
CA MET A 64 -0.20 -10.53 6.66
C MET A 64 1.11 -9.89 6.19
N ASN A 65 1.17 -9.56 4.91
CA ASN A 65 2.34 -8.98 4.24
C ASN A 65 1.89 -8.27 2.95
N PRO A 66 2.77 -7.47 2.32
CA PRO A 66 2.43 -6.77 1.09
C PRO A 66 2.22 -7.66 -0.13
N GLY A 67 2.63 -8.93 -0.08
CA GLY A 67 2.52 -9.84 -1.21
C GLY A 67 3.31 -9.35 -2.42
N SER A 68 2.66 -9.32 -3.58
CA SER A 68 3.26 -8.86 -4.84
C SER A 68 3.16 -7.34 -5.05
N SER A 69 2.81 -6.58 -4.02
CA SER A 69 2.70 -5.11 -4.12
C SER A 69 4.00 -4.51 -4.65
N ARG A 70 3.86 -3.55 -5.56
CA ARG A 70 5.03 -2.90 -6.18
C ARG A 70 4.69 -1.46 -6.56
N PRO A 71 5.70 -0.58 -6.59
CA PRO A 71 5.51 0.77 -7.10
C PRO A 71 5.04 0.76 -8.55
N LEU A 72 4.31 1.78 -8.95
CA LEU A 72 3.92 1.95 -10.36
C LEU A 72 5.15 2.10 -11.26
N PHE A 73 6.17 2.79 -10.77
CA PHE A 73 7.44 2.98 -11.47
C PHE A 73 8.55 2.21 -10.76
N SER A 74 9.32 1.42 -11.52
CA SER A 74 10.33 0.52 -10.93
C SER A 74 11.43 1.23 -10.15
N GLN A 75 11.72 2.50 -10.48
CA GLN A 75 12.73 3.28 -9.76
C GLN A 75 12.29 3.70 -8.35
N ASP A 76 11.02 3.51 -8.00
CA ASP A 76 10.46 3.94 -6.71
C ASP A 76 10.51 2.83 -5.63
N ASP A 77 11.44 1.89 -5.71
CA ASP A 77 11.62 0.85 -4.69
C ASP A 77 12.06 1.39 -3.33
N GLY A 78 12.42 2.66 -3.28
CA GLY A 78 12.71 3.36 -2.04
C GLY A 78 14.14 3.24 -1.54
N PRO A 79 14.43 3.86 -0.39
CA PRO A 79 15.77 3.88 0.19
C PRO A 79 16.17 2.53 0.75
N VAL A 80 17.48 2.31 0.89
CA VAL A 80 18.03 1.18 1.64
C VAL A 80 18.20 1.59 3.09
N VAL A 81 17.61 0.79 3.98
CA VAL A 81 17.63 1.02 5.43
C VAL A 81 18.37 -0.14 6.09
N GLU A 82 19.23 0.16 7.05
CA GLU A 82 19.96 -0.86 7.79
C GLU A 82 19.04 -1.52 8.82
N ALA A 83 19.01 -2.85 8.85
CA ALA A 83 18.15 -3.59 9.78
C ALA A 83 18.51 -3.31 11.25
N ARG A 84 19.79 -3.01 11.54
CA ARG A 84 20.26 -2.72 12.91
C ARG A 84 19.72 -1.39 13.44
N HIS A 85 19.52 -0.42 12.57
CA HIS A 85 19.09 0.93 12.93
C HIS A 85 18.07 1.44 11.92
N PRO A 86 16.87 0.83 11.88
CA PRO A 86 15.87 1.22 10.89
C PRO A 86 15.30 2.60 11.22
N ASP A 87 15.54 3.56 10.34
CA ASP A 87 14.93 4.89 10.41
C ASP A 87 13.90 5.01 9.29
N LEU A 88 12.72 4.44 9.52
CA LEU A 88 11.65 4.47 8.52
C LEU A 88 10.97 5.83 8.47
N VAL A 89 10.83 6.50 9.61
CA VAL A 89 10.14 7.79 9.68
C VAL A 89 10.88 8.86 8.89
N GLY A 90 12.21 8.90 9.01
CA GLY A 90 13.03 9.87 8.29
C GLY A 90 13.09 9.64 6.78
N HIS A 91 12.66 8.47 6.32
CA HIS A 91 12.70 8.11 4.90
C HIS A 91 11.31 7.97 4.27
N MET A 92 10.24 8.23 5.02
CA MET A 92 8.88 7.98 4.54
C MET A 92 8.57 8.86 3.34
N SER A 93 8.23 8.20 2.23
CA SER A 93 7.77 8.84 1.01
C SER A 93 6.74 7.95 0.37
N LEU A 94 5.55 8.47 0.16
CA LEU A 94 4.47 7.73 -0.50
C LEU A 94 4.61 7.89 -2.01
N VAL A 95 4.65 6.77 -2.72
CA VAL A 95 4.79 6.77 -4.18
C VAL A 95 3.60 6.06 -4.82
N PRO A 96 3.25 6.43 -6.07
CA PRO A 96 2.19 5.74 -6.78
C PRO A 96 2.45 4.23 -6.83
N THR A 97 1.43 3.47 -6.51
CA THR A 97 1.52 2.02 -6.34
C THR A 97 0.51 1.35 -7.25
N ARG A 98 0.92 0.25 -7.89
CA ARG A 98 0.04 -0.56 -8.72
C ARG A 98 -0.92 -1.33 -7.81
N PRO A 99 -2.25 -1.16 -7.97
CA PRO A 99 -3.21 -1.94 -7.20
C PRO A 99 -3.15 -3.43 -7.57
N ASP A 100 -3.29 -4.28 -6.56
CA ASP A 100 -3.48 -5.72 -6.76
C ASP A 100 -4.94 -6.11 -6.51
N ASN A 101 -5.24 -7.42 -6.62
CA ASN A 101 -6.61 -7.91 -6.44
C ASN A 101 -7.18 -7.57 -5.07
N THR A 102 -6.38 -7.65 -4.01
CA THR A 102 -6.83 -7.32 -2.66
C THR A 102 -7.22 -5.85 -2.56
N GLN A 103 -6.42 -4.96 -3.14
CA GLN A 103 -6.72 -3.53 -3.11
C GLN A 103 -7.95 -3.20 -3.93
N TYR A 104 -8.19 -3.87 -5.04
CA TYR A 104 -9.44 -3.70 -5.79
C TYR A 104 -10.65 -4.15 -4.98
N GLN A 105 -10.54 -5.22 -4.20
CA GLN A 105 -11.63 -5.65 -3.31
C GLN A 105 -11.91 -4.59 -2.23
N ILE A 106 -10.87 -3.99 -1.67
CA ILE A 106 -11.04 -2.90 -0.72
C ILE A 106 -11.73 -1.70 -1.38
N MET A 107 -11.35 -1.35 -2.60
CA MET A 107 -11.99 -0.27 -3.35
C MET A 107 -13.48 -0.53 -3.57
N ARG A 108 -13.88 -1.77 -3.83
CA ARG A 108 -15.30 -2.13 -3.95
C ARG A 108 -16.05 -1.92 -2.63
N ILE A 109 -15.41 -2.26 -1.52
CA ILE A 109 -15.98 -1.98 -0.19
C ILE A 109 -16.11 -0.47 0.02
N MET A 110 -15.11 0.31 -0.39
CA MET A 110 -15.15 1.76 -0.27
C MET A 110 -16.33 2.37 -1.04
N GLN A 111 -16.64 1.84 -2.23
CA GLN A 111 -17.79 2.30 -2.99
C GLN A 111 -19.09 2.05 -2.26
N VAL A 112 -19.23 0.89 -1.63
CA VAL A 112 -20.46 0.51 -0.93
C VAL A 112 -20.64 1.30 0.36
N THR A 113 -19.55 1.55 1.08
CA THR A 113 -19.57 2.24 2.38
C THR A 113 -19.52 3.75 2.26
N GLY A 114 -19.07 4.28 1.11
CA GLY A 114 -18.82 5.69 0.95
C GLY A 114 -17.49 6.15 1.55
N TRP A 115 -16.63 5.24 1.96
CA TRP A 115 -15.31 5.58 2.44
C TRP A 115 -14.46 6.15 1.31
N THR A 116 -13.67 7.18 1.63
CA THR A 116 -12.79 7.84 0.67
C THR A 116 -11.32 7.57 0.94
N HIS A 117 -10.99 6.98 2.09
CA HIS A 117 -9.60 6.74 2.47
C HIS A 117 -9.50 5.52 3.38
N VAL A 118 -8.73 4.52 2.96
CA VAL A 118 -8.43 3.31 3.74
C VAL A 118 -6.92 3.17 3.83
N ARG A 119 -6.42 2.91 5.03
CA ARG A 119 -4.99 2.66 5.26
C ARG A 119 -4.77 1.18 5.44
N VAL A 120 -3.83 0.63 4.68
CA VAL A 120 -3.45 -0.78 4.77
C VAL A 120 -2.16 -0.89 5.56
N LEU A 121 -2.19 -1.71 6.61
CA LEU A 121 -1.04 -2.03 7.45
C LEU A 121 -0.73 -3.51 7.30
N ASN A 122 0.51 -3.89 7.55
CA ASN A 122 0.95 -5.28 7.45
C ASN A 122 1.51 -5.76 8.76
N LEU A 123 1.36 -7.05 9.04
CA LEU A 123 2.05 -7.69 10.16
C LEU A 123 3.55 -7.82 9.86
N SER A 124 3.90 -8.00 8.60
CA SER A 124 5.29 -8.01 8.11
C SER A 124 5.40 -7.12 6.88
N ASP A 125 6.46 -6.33 6.80
CA ASP A 125 6.71 -5.44 5.66
C ASP A 125 7.37 -6.15 4.47
N ILE A 126 7.80 -7.40 4.63
CA ILE A 126 8.52 -8.13 3.60
C ILE A 126 7.61 -8.42 2.40
N ARG A 127 8.06 -8.02 1.21
CA ARG A 127 7.35 -8.24 -0.05
C ARG A 127 7.69 -9.62 -0.59
N GLU A 128 6.78 -10.56 -0.38
CA GLU A 128 6.92 -11.93 -0.85
C GLU A 128 5.80 -12.23 -1.84
N PRO A 129 6.12 -12.43 -3.14
CA PRO A 129 5.08 -12.78 -4.11
C PRO A 129 4.50 -14.17 -3.88
N LYS A 130 5.25 -15.05 -3.21
CA LYS A 130 4.79 -16.39 -2.82
C LYS A 130 5.14 -16.62 -1.36
N SER A 131 4.13 -16.98 -0.57
CA SER A 131 4.36 -17.35 0.81
C SER A 131 5.11 -18.69 0.83
N PRO A 132 6.32 -18.77 1.40
CA PRO A 132 6.93 -20.07 1.63
C PRO A 132 6.08 -20.83 2.64
N LEU A 133 5.74 -22.03 2.34
CA LEU A 133 5.04 -22.90 3.26
C LEU A 133 5.95 -23.41 4.35
#